data_50c441e92a85ac9aad52531221fd7382
#
_entry.id   50c441e92a85ac9aad52531221fd7382
#
_cell.length_a   1.000
_cell.length_b   1.000
_cell.length_c   1.000
_cell.angle_alpha   90.00
_cell.angle_beta   90.00
_cell.angle_gamma   90.00
#
_symmetry.space_group_name_H-M   'P 1'
#
loop_
_entity.id
_entity.type
_entity.pdbx_description
1 polymer ?
#
loop_
_entity_poly.entity_id
_entity_poly.type
_entity_poly.pdbx_seq_one_letter_code
_entity_poly.pdbx_strand_id
1 'polypeptide(L)'
;MSQENTELVRRAFEAANVGGVEAALAFYPPDVVFYTIAAWAEDAEYRGHDGVRELNAIFTNAFEDFAWDVREIRDAGRRVLVRTDMTGRIKGSAAPIRERYAVVCSDFRDGTFGEVRFFQTWRQALEAVGLKA
;
A
#
# COMPACT_ATOMS: atom_id res chain seq x y z
N MET A 1 -14.01 -9.20 11.46
CA MET A 1 -15.13 -8.87 10.57
C MET A 1 -14.62 -8.11 9.36
N SER A 2 -15.12 -8.46 8.19
CA SER A 2 -14.64 -7.91 6.91
C SER A 2 -14.77 -6.38 6.82
N GLN A 3 -15.90 -5.85 7.30
CA GLN A 3 -16.13 -4.40 7.28
C GLN A 3 -15.12 -3.65 8.15
N GLU A 4 -14.74 -4.23 9.26
CA GLU A 4 -13.72 -3.64 10.13
C GLU A 4 -12.37 -3.62 9.43
N ASN A 5 -12.05 -4.68 8.69
CA ASN A 5 -10.79 -4.79 7.96
C ASN A 5 -10.72 -3.77 6.82
N THR A 6 -11.81 -3.59 6.07
CA THR A 6 -11.83 -2.59 4.99
C THR A 6 -11.69 -1.18 5.55
N GLU A 7 -12.32 -0.89 6.68
CA GLU A 7 -12.20 0.41 7.31
C GLU A 7 -10.79 0.66 7.85
N LEU A 8 -10.18 -0.37 8.42
CA LEU A 8 -8.81 -0.28 8.92
C LEU A 8 -7.84 0.07 7.78
N VAL A 9 -7.99 -0.60 6.64
CA VAL A 9 -7.16 -0.34 5.46
C VAL A 9 -7.38 1.09 4.94
N ARG A 10 -8.64 1.53 4.88
CA ARG A 10 -8.97 2.90 4.47
C ARG A 10 -8.26 3.92 5.35
N ARG A 11 -8.31 3.73 6.65
CA ARG A 11 -7.67 4.63 7.61
C ARG A 11 -6.15 4.64 7.46
N ALA A 12 -5.55 3.49 7.15
CA ALA A 12 -4.11 3.41 6.97
C ALA A 12 -3.66 4.25 5.76
N PHE A 13 -4.38 4.16 4.64
CA PHE A 13 -4.08 4.98 3.47
C PHE A 13 -4.29 6.48 3.75
N GLU A 14 -5.37 6.82 4.45
CA GLU A 14 -5.62 8.21 4.83
C GLU A 14 -4.52 8.75 5.74
N ALA A 15 -4.10 7.95 6.72
CA ALA A 15 -3.02 8.35 7.63
C ALA A 15 -1.71 8.58 6.87
N ALA A 16 -1.40 7.70 5.92
CA ALA A 16 -0.21 7.86 5.09
C ALA A 16 -0.25 9.15 4.28
N ASN A 17 -1.42 9.48 3.72
CA ASN A 17 -1.57 10.68 2.89
C ASN A 17 -1.51 11.96 3.71
N VAL A 18 -2.03 11.96 4.93
CA VAL A 18 -2.11 13.17 5.77
C VAL A 18 -0.87 13.35 6.63
N GLY A 19 -0.42 12.27 7.27
CA GLY A 19 0.68 12.33 8.25
C GLY A 19 1.95 11.62 7.84
N GLY A 20 2.00 11.10 6.62
CA GLY A 20 3.17 10.39 6.11
C GLY A 20 3.34 9.00 6.70
N VAL A 21 4.51 8.41 6.46
CA VAL A 21 4.78 7.03 6.85
C VAL A 21 4.65 6.82 8.36
N GLU A 22 5.11 7.77 9.17
CA GLU A 22 5.06 7.61 10.63
C GLU A 22 3.62 7.46 11.14
N ALA A 23 2.67 8.19 10.56
CA ALA A 23 1.27 8.07 10.93
C ALA A 23 0.70 6.71 10.50
N ALA A 24 1.13 6.18 9.35
CA ALA A 24 0.67 4.90 8.84
C ALA A 24 1.19 3.72 9.68
N LEU A 25 2.35 3.85 10.30
CA LEU A 25 2.96 2.76 11.07
C LEU A 25 2.08 2.25 12.22
N ALA A 26 1.19 3.09 12.74
CA ALA A 26 0.25 2.69 13.78
C ALA A 26 -0.69 1.56 13.35
N PHE A 27 -0.85 1.37 12.05
CA PHE A 27 -1.74 0.33 11.48
C PHE A 27 -1.03 -0.98 11.19
N TYR A 28 0.28 -1.05 11.43
CA TYR A 28 1.09 -2.23 11.14
C TYR A 28 1.70 -2.80 12.41
N PRO A 29 1.73 -4.14 12.55
CA PRO A 29 2.46 -4.75 13.67
C PRO A 29 3.96 -4.60 13.46
N PRO A 30 4.77 -4.78 14.52
CA PRO A 30 6.24 -4.66 14.39
C PRO A 30 6.88 -5.58 13.37
N ASP A 31 6.22 -6.71 13.06
CA ASP A 31 6.72 -7.72 12.11
C ASP A 31 6.05 -7.63 10.73
N VAL A 32 5.48 -6.50 10.38
CA VAL A 32 4.84 -6.28 9.09
C VAL A 32 5.80 -6.58 7.93
N VAL A 33 5.26 -7.08 6.83
CA VAL A 33 6.04 -7.31 5.61
C VAL A 33 5.31 -6.66 4.43
N PHE A 34 6.05 -5.83 3.69
CA PHE A 34 5.58 -5.27 2.42
C PHE A 34 6.29 -6.00 1.29
N TYR A 35 5.51 -6.54 0.36
CA TYR A 35 6.01 -7.14 -0.86
C TYR A 35 5.79 -6.18 -2.01
N THR A 36 6.85 -5.89 -2.75
CA THR A 36 6.84 -4.88 -3.80
C THR A 36 6.92 -5.50 -5.19
N ILE A 37 6.88 -4.63 -6.20
CA ILE A 37 7.11 -5.02 -7.59
C ILE A 37 8.52 -4.58 -7.99
N ALA A 38 9.13 -5.35 -8.90
CA ALA A 38 10.51 -5.12 -9.31
C ALA A 38 10.76 -3.72 -9.91
N ALA A 39 9.72 -3.11 -10.47
CA ALA A 39 9.84 -1.78 -11.06
C ALA A 39 10.14 -0.68 -10.04
N TRP A 40 9.86 -0.90 -8.76
CA TRP A 40 10.01 0.13 -7.73
C TRP A 40 11.32 0.05 -6.96
N ALA A 41 11.80 -1.17 -6.71
CA ALA A 41 12.87 -1.38 -5.76
C ALA A 41 13.64 -2.65 -6.09
N GLU A 42 14.90 -2.68 -5.68
CA GLU A 42 15.75 -3.86 -5.86
C GLU A 42 15.27 -5.04 -5.01
N ASP A 43 14.84 -4.74 -3.77
CA ASP A 43 14.37 -5.77 -2.86
C ASP A 43 12.90 -6.07 -3.09
N ALA A 44 12.55 -7.35 -3.03
CA ALA A 44 11.16 -7.78 -3.16
C ALA A 44 10.40 -7.62 -1.85
N GLU A 45 11.09 -7.61 -0.72
CA GLU A 45 10.49 -7.56 0.62
C GLU A 45 11.08 -6.43 1.46
N TYR A 46 10.21 -5.77 2.22
CA TYR A 46 10.58 -4.78 3.22
C TYR A 46 9.93 -5.18 4.52
N ARG A 47 10.75 -5.44 5.55
CA ARG A 47 10.27 -6.03 6.80
C ARG A 47 10.33 -5.05 7.96
N GLY A 48 9.28 -5.10 8.79
CA GLY A 48 9.16 -4.28 9.99
C GLY A 48 8.93 -2.82 9.69
N HIS A 49 8.81 -2.02 10.72
CA HIS A 49 8.59 -0.59 10.57
C HIS A 49 9.74 0.09 9.82
N ASP A 50 10.98 -0.32 10.10
CA ASP A 50 12.12 0.24 9.38
C ASP A 50 12.09 -0.10 7.89
N GLY A 51 11.65 -1.30 7.53
CA GLY A 51 11.48 -1.67 6.13
C GLY A 51 10.43 -0.82 5.43
N VAL A 52 9.33 -0.53 6.11
CA VAL A 52 8.29 0.35 5.57
C VAL A 52 8.83 1.77 5.37
N ARG A 53 9.62 2.26 6.31
CA ARG A 53 10.28 3.58 6.18
C ARG A 53 11.22 3.62 4.98
N GLU A 54 12.00 2.56 4.78
CA GLU A 54 12.91 2.46 3.62
C GLU A 54 12.13 2.50 2.31
N LEU A 55 11.07 1.73 2.20
CA LEU A 55 10.26 1.71 0.99
C LEU A 55 9.64 3.08 0.72
N ASN A 56 9.08 3.69 1.75
CA ASN A 56 8.48 5.02 1.63
C ASN A 56 9.52 6.06 1.16
N ALA A 57 10.76 5.95 1.65
CA ALA A 57 11.82 6.88 1.27
C ALA A 57 12.15 6.80 -0.22
N ILE A 58 12.02 5.63 -0.83
CA ILE A 58 12.22 5.48 -2.28
C ILE A 58 11.24 6.40 -3.03
N PHE A 59 9.98 6.41 -2.61
CA PHE A 59 8.95 7.25 -3.25
C PHE A 59 9.15 8.73 -2.93
N THR A 60 9.38 9.08 -1.68
CA THR A 60 9.51 10.48 -1.28
C THR A 60 10.80 11.12 -1.77
N ASN A 61 11.83 10.32 -2.05
CA ASN A 61 13.05 10.82 -2.67
C ASN A 61 12.88 11.07 -4.16
N ALA A 62 11.97 10.35 -4.80
CA ALA A 62 11.73 10.48 -6.25
C ALA A 62 10.65 11.50 -6.60
N PHE A 63 9.66 11.68 -5.73
CA PHE A 63 8.47 12.49 -6.03
C PHE A 63 8.17 13.52 -4.95
N GLU A 64 7.67 14.68 -5.38
CA GLU A 64 7.07 15.68 -4.50
C GLU A 64 5.56 15.42 -4.44
N ASP A 65 4.95 15.79 -3.32
CA ASP A 65 3.50 15.64 -3.10
C ASP A 65 3.02 14.22 -3.35
N PHE A 66 3.84 13.25 -2.94
CA PHE A 66 3.52 11.83 -3.10
C PHE A 66 2.27 11.47 -2.31
N ALA A 67 1.32 10.79 -2.94
CA ALA A 67 0.09 10.33 -2.29
C ALA A 67 -0.48 9.10 -2.98
N TRP A 68 -1.34 8.41 -2.25
CA TRP A 68 -2.11 7.29 -2.76
C TRP A 68 -3.57 7.74 -2.93
N ASP A 69 -4.04 7.79 -4.17
CA ASP A 69 -5.44 8.10 -4.47
C ASP A 69 -6.21 6.78 -4.56
N VAL A 70 -6.86 6.39 -3.46
CA VAL A 70 -7.59 5.13 -3.36
C VAL A 70 -8.87 5.21 -4.18
N ARG A 71 -9.00 4.29 -5.14
CA ARG A 71 -10.13 4.26 -6.07
C ARG A 71 -11.21 3.25 -5.65
N GLU A 72 -10.80 2.15 -5.07
CA GLU A 72 -11.73 1.09 -4.65
C GLU A 72 -11.11 0.27 -3.53
N ILE A 73 -11.92 -0.10 -2.54
CA ILE A 73 -11.52 -1.05 -1.50
C ILE A 73 -12.56 -2.17 -1.54
N ARG A 74 -12.09 -3.41 -1.69
CA ARG A 74 -12.96 -4.57 -1.80
C ARG A 74 -12.64 -5.58 -0.71
N ASP A 75 -13.68 -6.03 -0.02
CA ASP A 75 -13.59 -7.13 0.94
C ASP A 75 -13.45 -8.46 0.20
N ALA A 76 -12.44 -9.23 0.57
CA ALA A 76 -12.21 -10.56 0.04
C ALA A 76 -12.05 -11.57 1.19
N GLY A 77 -12.85 -11.43 2.24
CA GLY A 77 -12.82 -12.30 3.42
C GLY A 77 -11.66 -11.95 4.36
N ARG A 78 -10.64 -12.80 4.39
CA ARG A 78 -9.46 -12.56 5.23
C ARG A 78 -8.49 -11.54 4.64
N ARG A 79 -8.77 -11.08 3.42
CA ARG A 79 -7.93 -10.13 2.71
C ARG A 79 -8.77 -8.97 2.23
N VAL A 80 -8.10 -7.84 2.06
CA VAL A 80 -8.73 -6.64 1.52
C VAL A 80 -7.93 -6.24 0.29
N LEU A 81 -8.64 -6.03 -0.83
CA LEU A 81 -8.02 -5.56 -2.05
C LEU A 81 -8.21 -4.06 -2.20
N VAL A 82 -7.18 -3.38 -2.64
CA VAL A 82 -7.23 -1.94 -2.87
C VAL A 82 -6.80 -1.66 -4.30
N ARG A 83 -7.61 -0.88 -5.01
CA ARG A 83 -7.23 -0.29 -6.29
C ARG A 83 -6.84 1.15 -5.99
N THR A 84 -5.62 1.53 -6.33
CA THR A 84 -5.12 2.86 -5.98
C THR A 84 -4.26 3.42 -7.10
N ASP A 85 -4.26 4.74 -7.22
CA ASP A 85 -3.34 5.44 -8.09
C ASP A 85 -2.24 6.04 -7.21
N MET A 86 -1.00 5.83 -7.62
CA MET A 86 0.14 6.53 -7.02
C MET A 86 0.28 7.87 -7.74
N THR A 87 0.26 8.96 -7.01
CA THR A 87 0.33 10.30 -7.55
C THR A 87 1.49 11.10 -6.97
N GLY A 88 1.93 12.10 -7.71
CA GLY A 88 3.01 12.98 -7.26
C GLY A 88 3.54 13.78 -8.42
N ARG A 89 4.67 14.44 -8.18
CA ARG A 89 5.41 15.15 -9.21
C ARG A 89 6.86 14.73 -9.15
N ILE A 90 7.46 14.53 -10.31
CA ILE A 90 8.86 14.11 -10.40
C ILE A 90 9.75 15.25 -9.90
N LYS A 91 10.61 14.98 -8.92
CA LYS A 91 11.54 15.98 -8.41
C LYS A 91 12.46 16.46 -9.52
N GLY A 92 12.69 17.76 -9.54
CA GLY A 92 13.54 18.41 -10.53
C GLY A 92 12.84 18.82 -11.80
N SER A 93 11.76 18.15 -12.19
CA SER A 93 11.00 18.52 -13.39
C SER A 93 9.58 19.00 -13.10
N ALA A 94 9.08 18.70 -11.91
CA ALA A 94 7.70 18.97 -11.48
C ALA A 94 6.63 18.35 -12.37
N ALA A 95 7.01 17.38 -13.23
CA ALA A 95 6.05 16.69 -14.09
C ALA A 95 5.13 15.80 -13.23
N PRO A 96 3.80 15.89 -13.40
CA PRO A 96 2.87 15.06 -12.63
C PRO A 96 2.93 13.61 -13.08
N ILE A 97 2.74 12.70 -12.12
CA ILE A 97 2.57 11.29 -12.43
C ILE A 97 1.27 10.79 -11.84
N ARG A 98 0.71 9.78 -12.48
CA ARG A 98 -0.43 9.02 -11.97
C ARG A 98 -0.32 7.61 -12.54
N GLU A 99 -0.07 6.66 -11.66
CA GLU A 99 0.10 5.27 -12.07
C GLU A 99 -0.81 4.38 -11.23
N ARG A 100 -1.46 3.42 -11.87
CA ARG A 100 -2.38 2.49 -11.21
C ARG A 100 -1.64 1.29 -10.67
N TYR A 101 -2.02 0.93 -9.44
CA TYR A 101 -1.54 -0.29 -8.80
C TYR A 101 -2.69 -0.93 -8.04
N ALA A 102 -2.48 -2.18 -7.67
CA ALA A 102 -3.38 -2.89 -6.79
C ALA A 102 -2.60 -3.36 -5.57
N VAL A 103 -3.30 -3.49 -4.45
CA VAL A 103 -2.70 -3.89 -3.18
C VAL A 103 -3.58 -4.94 -2.54
N VAL A 104 -2.97 -5.96 -1.98
CA VAL A 104 -3.66 -6.94 -1.15
C VAL A 104 -3.13 -6.81 0.27
N CYS A 105 -4.04 -6.52 1.19
CA CYS A 105 -3.73 -6.42 2.62
C CYS A 105 -4.27 -7.65 3.33
N SER A 106 -3.49 -8.24 4.22
CA SER A 106 -3.85 -9.44 4.94
C SER A 106 -3.17 -9.51 6.31
N ASP A 107 -3.37 -10.63 7.00
CA ASP A 107 -2.84 -10.85 8.35
C ASP A 107 -3.38 -9.79 9.33
N PHE A 108 -4.72 -9.70 9.37
CA PHE A 108 -5.41 -8.78 10.27
C PHE A 108 -5.40 -9.32 11.70
N ARG A 109 -4.88 -8.53 12.63
CA ARG A 109 -4.80 -8.90 14.05
C ARG A 109 -4.64 -7.66 14.93
N ASP A 110 -5.40 -7.62 16.01
CA ASP A 110 -5.26 -6.58 17.03
C ASP A 110 -5.29 -5.14 16.49
N GLY A 111 -6.18 -4.88 15.53
CA GLY A 111 -6.32 -3.55 14.95
C GLY A 111 -5.20 -3.17 14.00
N THR A 112 -4.45 -4.15 13.49
CA THR A 112 -3.37 -3.94 12.53
C THR A 112 -3.49 -4.94 11.39
N PHE A 113 -2.70 -4.75 10.34
CA PHE A 113 -2.53 -5.77 9.29
C PHE A 113 -1.04 -5.92 8.97
N GLY A 114 -0.62 -7.18 8.92
CA GLY A 114 0.80 -7.54 8.90
C GLY A 114 1.39 -7.86 7.55
N GLU A 115 0.57 -7.87 6.50
CA GLU A 115 1.07 -8.16 5.15
C GLU A 115 0.43 -7.21 4.15
N VAL A 116 1.28 -6.57 3.34
CA VAL A 116 0.86 -5.67 2.26
C VAL A 116 1.61 -6.10 1.01
N ARG A 117 0.87 -6.48 -0.02
CA ARG A 117 1.46 -6.96 -1.27
C ARG A 117 0.98 -6.12 -2.44
N PHE A 118 1.91 -5.55 -3.18
CA PHE A 118 1.61 -4.72 -4.34
C PHE A 118 1.61 -5.54 -5.62
N PHE A 119 0.73 -5.16 -6.54
CA PHE A 119 0.62 -5.75 -7.87
C PHE A 119 0.51 -4.63 -8.91
N GLN A 120 1.00 -4.89 -10.12
CA GLN A 120 0.92 -3.90 -11.19
C GLN A 120 -0.49 -3.74 -11.73
N THR A 121 -1.33 -4.79 -11.64
CA THR A 121 -2.68 -4.74 -12.19
C THR A 121 -3.71 -5.27 -11.20
N TRP A 122 -4.93 -4.79 -11.35
CA TRP A 122 -6.08 -5.27 -10.58
C TRP A 122 -6.31 -6.76 -10.82
N ARG A 123 -6.14 -7.21 -12.08
CA ARG A 123 -6.28 -8.63 -12.43
C ARG A 123 -5.34 -9.51 -11.61
N GLN A 124 -4.07 -9.12 -11.51
CA GLN A 124 -3.09 -9.88 -10.74
C GLN A 124 -3.51 -9.99 -9.27
N ALA A 125 -4.01 -8.91 -8.69
CA ALA A 125 -4.47 -8.91 -7.31
C ALA A 125 -5.68 -9.82 -7.12
N LEU A 126 -6.65 -9.76 -8.04
CA LEU A 126 -7.82 -10.64 -8.00
C LEU A 126 -7.42 -12.10 -8.07
N GLU A 127 -6.53 -12.44 -8.99
CA GLU A 127 -6.04 -13.82 -9.14
C GLU A 127 -5.34 -14.30 -7.88
N ALA A 128 -4.55 -13.43 -7.24
CA ALA A 128 -3.81 -13.77 -6.03
C ALA A 128 -4.73 -14.16 -4.86
N VAL A 129 -5.95 -13.64 -4.85
CA VAL A 129 -6.93 -13.96 -3.79
C VAL A 129 -8.01 -14.95 -4.28
N GLY A 130 -7.83 -15.52 -5.47
CA GLY A 130 -8.74 -16.52 -6.01
C GLY A 130 -10.04 -15.97 -6.59
N LEU A 131 -10.09 -14.70 -6.92
CA LEU A 131 -11.25 -14.06 -7.54
C LEU A 131 -11.03 -13.89 -9.03
N LYS A 132 -12.13 -13.84 -9.77
CA LYS A 132 -12.08 -13.61 -11.23
C LYS A 132 -12.11 -12.10 -11.50
N ALA A 133 -11.41 -11.74 -12.52
CA ALA A 133 -11.41 -10.36 -13.01
C ALA A 133 -12.76 -9.96 -13.60
#